data_f0722d89cdad4d3c62358fa9309f3ec0
#
_entry.id   f0722d89cdad4d3c62358fa9309f3ec0
#
_cell.length_a   1.000
_cell.length_b   1.000
_cell.length_c   1.000
_cell.angle_alpha   90.00
_cell.angle_beta   90.00
_cell.angle_gamma   90.00
#
_symmetry.space_group_name_H-M   'P 1'
#
loop_
_entity.id
_entity.type
_entity.pdbx_description
1 polymer ?
#
loop_
_entity_poly.entity_id
_entity_poly.type
_entity_poly.pdbx_seq_one_letter_code
_entity_poly.pdbx_strand_id
1 'polypeptide(L)'
;MDDPTPPDDPRPRPLSARSVVLSLLLGTHPPELATRELGRLVEGFDVGGSTLRAALSRMVAAGDLLRTDTGYRLSDRLVRRQYRQDEAVRPRTREWDGDWEMVVITATGRGPAERADTRAQLAALRLAELREGVWLRPANLSRPLPAGLDRVARLCTARPAGPARELAADLWPLDAWAGTARALLARVDRAARPADRLALFAAVVRHLLADPVLPPGLLPADWPGDALRAAYADYREELTGRVRARTGGV
;
A
#
# COMPACT_ATOMS: atom_id res chain seq x y z
N MET A 1 18.38 -20.88 41.86
CA MET A 1 18.23 -21.28 40.43
C MET A 1 17.04 -20.47 39.95
N ASP A 2 17.33 -19.19 39.57
CA ASP A 2 16.30 -18.25 39.14
C ASP A 2 15.95 -18.55 37.70
N ASP A 3 14.67 -18.86 37.47
CA ASP A 3 14.09 -19.08 36.14
C ASP A 3 13.98 -17.72 35.43
N PRO A 4 14.55 -17.53 34.25
CA PRO A 4 14.46 -16.26 33.55
C PRO A 4 13.03 -16.03 33.05
N THR A 5 12.37 -15.02 33.59
CA THR A 5 11.09 -14.49 33.10
C THR A 5 11.18 -14.25 31.60
N PRO A 6 10.26 -14.81 30.76
CA PRO A 6 10.29 -14.59 29.35
C PRO A 6 10.09 -13.08 29.05
N PRO A 7 10.77 -12.55 28.00
CA PRO A 7 10.66 -11.14 27.64
C PRO A 7 9.20 -10.80 27.34
N ASP A 8 8.74 -9.72 27.95
CA ASP A 8 7.42 -9.13 27.84
C ASP A 8 7.08 -8.94 26.35
N ASP A 9 6.15 -9.74 25.82
CA ASP A 9 5.68 -9.63 24.43
C ASP A 9 5.02 -8.25 24.29
N PRO A 10 5.57 -7.32 23.51
CA PRO A 10 5.02 -5.98 23.43
C PRO A 10 3.64 -6.05 22.81
N ARG A 11 2.61 -6.01 23.67
CA ARG A 11 1.21 -5.97 23.23
C ARG A 11 1.08 -4.87 22.18
N PRO A 12 0.57 -5.17 20.99
CA PRO A 12 0.43 -4.16 19.95
C PRO A 12 -0.38 -2.99 20.51
N ARG A 13 0.16 -1.78 20.37
CA ARG A 13 -0.52 -0.57 20.84
C ARG A 13 -1.93 -0.53 20.27
N PRO A 14 -2.96 -0.21 21.08
CA PRO A 14 -4.32 -0.10 20.60
C PRO A 14 -4.37 0.85 19.39
N LEU A 15 -5.07 0.44 18.34
CA LEU A 15 -5.23 1.28 17.16
C LEU A 15 -5.95 2.57 17.55
N SER A 16 -5.44 3.71 17.10
CA SER A 16 -6.15 4.97 17.31
C SER A 16 -7.47 4.98 16.54
N ALA A 17 -8.50 5.65 17.04
CA ALA A 17 -9.77 5.82 16.33
C ALA A 17 -9.56 6.39 14.92
N ARG A 18 -8.58 7.31 14.73
CA ARG A 18 -8.18 7.80 13.42
C ARG A 18 -7.69 6.68 12.49
N SER A 19 -6.85 5.79 12.99
CA SER A 19 -6.32 4.66 12.19
C SER A 19 -7.44 3.71 11.78
N VAL A 20 -8.37 3.41 12.69
CA VAL A 20 -9.54 2.56 12.40
C VAL A 20 -10.41 3.20 11.32
N VAL A 21 -10.82 4.45 11.50
CA VAL A 21 -11.66 5.18 10.53
C VAL A 21 -11.00 5.25 9.16
N LEU A 22 -9.70 5.57 9.10
CA LEU A 22 -8.97 5.60 7.82
C LEU A 22 -8.92 4.24 7.14
N SER A 23 -8.66 3.18 7.89
CA SER A 23 -8.59 1.83 7.33
C SER A 23 -9.94 1.37 6.76
N LEU A 24 -11.03 1.68 7.47
CA LEU A 24 -12.38 1.39 7.01
C LEU A 24 -12.70 2.14 5.70
N LEU A 25 -12.50 3.46 5.67
CA LEU A 25 -12.78 4.28 4.49
C LEU A 25 -11.87 3.96 3.30
N LEU A 26 -10.58 3.66 3.54
CA LEU A 26 -9.66 3.23 2.49
C LEU A 26 -10.01 1.86 1.90
N GLY A 27 -10.68 1.00 2.68
CA GLY A 27 -11.17 -0.31 2.23
C GLY A 27 -12.54 -0.28 1.55
N THR A 28 -13.28 0.84 1.61
CA THR A 28 -14.65 0.96 1.11
C THR A 28 -14.68 1.67 -0.25
N HIS A 29 -15.54 1.19 -1.17
CA HIS A 29 -15.77 1.79 -2.48
C HIS A 29 -17.28 1.97 -2.73
N PRO A 30 -17.73 3.21 -2.95
CA PRO A 30 -16.98 4.47 -2.91
C PRO A 30 -16.42 4.77 -1.50
N PRO A 31 -15.38 5.63 -1.37
CA PRO A 31 -14.70 5.91 -0.09
C PRO A 31 -15.51 6.86 0.81
N GLU A 32 -16.72 6.47 1.10
CA GLU A 32 -17.70 7.19 1.89
C GLU A 32 -18.48 6.22 2.79
N LEU A 33 -18.73 6.61 4.04
CA LEU A 33 -19.55 5.88 4.99
C LEU A 33 -20.46 6.81 5.77
N ALA A 34 -21.70 6.39 5.97
CA ALA A 34 -22.63 7.12 6.81
C ALA A 34 -22.16 7.14 8.28
N THR A 35 -22.50 8.21 9.01
CA THR A 35 -22.09 8.34 10.42
C THR A 35 -22.54 7.16 11.27
N ARG A 36 -23.76 6.64 11.01
CA ARG A 36 -24.31 5.46 11.71
C ARG A 36 -23.50 4.21 11.41
N GLU A 37 -23.08 4.02 10.16
CA GLU A 37 -22.29 2.87 9.73
C GLU A 37 -20.90 2.91 10.38
N LEU A 38 -20.23 4.05 10.34
CA LEU A 38 -18.96 4.26 11.05
C LEU A 38 -19.07 3.92 12.53
N GLY A 39 -20.14 4.40 13.22
CA GLY A 39 -20.38 4.09 14.62
C GLY A 39 -20.43 2.59 14.87
N ARG A 40 -21.25 1.86 14.10
CA ARG A 40 -21.39 0.39 14.25
C ARG A 40 -20.12 -0.39 13.92
N LEU A 41 -19.34 0.07 12.92
CA LEU A 41 -18.11 -0.60 12.50
C LEU A 41 -17.00 -0.46 13.55
N VAL A 42 -16.85 0.74 14.12
CA VAL A 42 -15.76 1.02 15.07
C VAL A 42 -15.98 0.36 16.45
N GLU A 43 -17.22 0.01 16.81
CA GLU A 43 -17.51 -0.76 18.04
C GLU A 43 -16.72 -2.08 18.08
N GLY A 44 -16.55 -2.73 16.93
CA GLY A 44 -15.75 -3.95 16.80
C GLY A 44 -14.24 -3.77 17.02
N PHE A 45 -13.79 -2.52 17.21
CA PHE A 45 -12.38 -2.16 17.43
C PHE A 45 -12.15 -1.45 18.76
N ASP A 46 -13.06 -1.59 19.73
CA ASP A 46 -13.01 -0.96 21.05
C ASP A 46 -12.94 0.59 20.99
N VAL A 47 -13.55 1.20 19.97
CA VAL A 47 -13.62 2.66 19.83
C VAL A 47 -14.99 3.16 20.27
N GLY A 48 -15.03 3.83 21.42
CA GLY A 48 -16.28 4.40 21.96
C GLY A 48 -16.78 5.61 21.15
N GLY A 49 -18.09 5.86 21.19
CA GLY A 49 -18.75 6.91 20.39
C GLY A 49 -18.24 8.33 20.64
N SER A 50 -17.83 8.69 21.86
CA SER A 50 -17.21 9.99 22.17
C SER A 50 -15.83 10.11 21.51
N THR A 51 -15.02 9.06 21.58
CA THR A 51 -13.69 8.97 20.95
C THR A 51 -13.81 9.05 19.42
N LEU A 52 -14.80 8.37 18.84
CA LEU A 52 -15.09 8.45 17.41
C LEU A 52 -15.43 9.88 16.99
N ARG A 53 -16.39 10.54 17.68
CA ARG A 53 -16.78 11.93 17.35
C ARG A 53 -15.60 12.89 17.41
N ALA A 54 -14.77 12.80 18.45
CA ALA A 54 -13.55 13.61 18.57
C ALA A 54 -12.53 13.33 17.47
N ALA A 55 -12.37 12.06 17.06
CA ALA A 55 -11.50 11.68 15.96
C ALA A 55 -11.99 12.24 14.62
N LEU A 56 -13.27 12.07 14.30
CA LEU A 56 -13.90 12.59 13.07
C LEU A 56 -13.77 14.11 12.97
N SER A 57 -14.04 14.85 14.05
CA SER A 57 -13.88 16.30 14.09
C SER A 57 -12.43 16.72 13.78
N ARG A 58 -11.45 16.09 14.42
CA ARG A 58 -10.03 16.36 14.14
C ARG A 58 -9.61 16.00 12.71
N MET A 59 -10.14 14.91 12.16
CA MET A 59 -9.83 14.49 10.79
C MET A 59 -10.42 15.43 9.75
N VAL A 60 -11.59 15.98 10.00
CA VAL A 60 -12.18 17.04 9.15
C VAL A 60 -11.34 18.31 9.23
N ALA A 61 -10.99 18.76 10.44
CA ALA A 61 -10.15 19.94 10.63
C ALA A 61 -8.75 19.78 9.99
N ALA A 62 -8.20 18.57 9.97
CA ALA A 62 -6.93 18.26 9.31
C ALA A 62 -7.03 18.08 7.78
N GLY A 63 -8.24 18.17 7.20
CA GLY A 63 -8.46 17.95 5.77
C GLY A 63 -8.25 16.49 5.32
N ASP A 64 -8.36 15.54 6.22
CA ASP A 64 -8.35 14.10 5.91
C ASP A 64 -9.72 13.65 5.39
N LEU A 65 -10.77 14.15 6.00
CA LEU A 65 -12.15 13.82 5.67
C LEU A 65 -12.93 15.06 5.25
N LEU A 66 -13.92 14.84 4.40
CA LEU A 66 -14.95 15.80 4.05
C LEU A 66 -16.28 15.32 4.60
N ARG A 67 -17.07 16.25 5.15
CA ARG A 67 -18.42 15.96 5.62
C ARG A 67 -19.37 15.88 4.43
N THR A 68 -20.27 14.89 4.44
CA THR A 68 -21.38 14.76 3.49
C THR A 68 -22.71 14.89 4.25
N ASP A 69 -23.83 14.88 3.55
CA ASP A 69 -25.17 15.01 4.16
C ASP A 69 -25.44 13.87 5.16
N THR A 70 -24.91 12.68 4.90
CA THR A 70 -25.18 11.48 5.71
C THR A 70 -23.99 11.03 6.55
N GLY A 71 -22.76 11.46 6.21
CA GLY A 71 -21.57 10.92 6.85
C GLY A 71 -20.26 11.61 6.50
N TYR A 72 -19.26 10.81 6.13
CA TYR A 72 -17.90 11.27 5.85
C TYR A 72 -17.31 10.53 4.66
N ARG A 73 -16.61 11.26 3.79
CA ARG A 73 -15.82 10.72 2.69
C ARG A 73 -14.35 11.09 2.81
N LEU A 74 -13.49 10.33 2.17
CA LEU A 74 -12.07 10.66 2.09
C LEU A 74 -11.88 11.95 1.28
N SER A 75 -10.89 12.77 1.69
CA SER A 75 -10.42 13.89 0.89
C SER A 75 -9.71 13.40 -0.38
N ASP A 76 -9.62 14.24 -1.41
CA ASP A 76 -8.99 13.88 -2.69
C ASP A 76 -7.55 13.37 -2.53
N ARG A 77 -6.81 13.91 -1.54
CA ARG A 77 -5.48 13.42 -1.17
C ARG A 77 -5.50 11.95 -0.72
N LEU A 78 -6.48 11.57 0.09
CA LEU A 78 -6.63 10.20 0.59
C LEU A 78 -7.28 9.27 -0.45
N VAL A 79 -8.14 9.80 -1.32
CA VAL A 79 -8.64 9.06 -2.49
C VAL A 79 -7.46 8.66 -3.40
N ARG A 80 -6.52 9.58 -3.68
CA ARG A 80 -5.29 9.23 -4.43
C ARG A 80 -4.45 8.17 -3.71
N ARG A 81 -4.43 8.17 -2.38
CA ARG A 81 -3.79 7.09 -1.60
C ARG A 81 -4.53 5.78 -1.77
N GLN A 82 -5.86 5.77 -1.74
CA GLN A 82 -6.68 4.59 -1.98
C GLN A 82 -6.39 3.98 -3.36
N TYR A 83 -6.36 4.79 -4.42
CA TYR A 83 -6.01 4.30 -5.76
C TYR A 83 -4.64 3.61 -5.81
N ARG A 84 -3.63 4.18 -5.15
CA ARG A 84 -2.30 3.53 -5.08
C ARG A 84 -2.35 2.20 -4.33
N GLN A 85 -3.16 2.08 -3.28
CA GLN A 85 -3.36 0.82 -2.57
C GLN A 85 -4.08 -0.20 -3.44
N ASP A 86 -5.12 0.21 -4.16
CA ASP A 86 -5.83 -0.67 -5.08
C ASP A 86 -4.93 -1.18 -6.21
N GLU A 87 -4.09 -0.32 -6.77
CA GLU A 87 -3.07 -0.72 -7.76
C GLU A 87 -1.98 -1.62 -7.18
N ALA A 88 -1.65 -1.51 -5.89
CA ALA A 88 -0.72 -2.41 -5.25
C ALA A 88 -1.32 -3.81 -5.04
N VAL A 89 -2.61 -3.88 -4.76
CA VAL A 89 -3.35 -5.13 -4.59
C VAL A 89 -3.70 -5.77 -5.94
N ARG A 90 -4.08 -4.96 -6.91
CA ARG A 90 -4.46 -5.42 -8.27
C ARG A 90 -3.69 -4.63 -9.33
N PRO A 91 -2.38 -4.89 -9.47
CA PRO A 91 -1.56 -4.19 -10.44
C PRO A 91 -2.01 -4.53 -11.87
N ARG A 92 -2.07 -3.52 -12.73
CA ARG A 92 -2.35 -3.72 -14.15
C ARG A 92 -1.04 -4.07 -14.86
N THR A 93 -0.87 -5.33 -15.17
CA THR A 93 0.29 -5.84 -15.89
C THR A 93 -0.05 -6.15 -17.34
N ARG A 94 1.00 -6.23 -18.17
CA ARG A 94 0.99 -6.76 -19.52
C ARG A 94 2.07 -7.82 -19.67
N GLU A 95 1.98 -8.63 -20.70
CA GLU A 95 3.05 -9.57 -21.03
C GLU A 95 4.36 -8.81 -21.27
N TRP A 96 5.44 -9.36 -20.76
CA TRP A 96 6.77 -8.77 -20.87
C TRP A 96 7.56 -9.48 -21.97
N ASP A 97 8.05 -8.70 -22.92
CA ASP A 97 8.76 -9.13 -24.14
C ASP A 97 10.30 -8.97 -24.05
N GLY A 98 10.81 -8.66 -22.86
CA GLY A 98 12.24 -8.40 -22.61
C GLY A 98 12.62 -6.93 -22.60
N ASP A 99 11.72 -6.03 -22.95
CA ASP A 99 11.97 -4.59 -22.92
C ASP A 99 11.90 -4.00 -21.51
N TRP A 100 12.70 -2.97 -21.28
CA TRP A 100 12.76 -2.21 -20.03
C TRP A 100 12.39 -0.75 -20.29
N GLU A 101 11.61 -0.17 -19.41
CA GLU A 101 11.47 1.27 -19.29
C GLU A 101 12.74 1.83 -18.66
N MET A 102 13.40 2.77 -19.33
CA MET A 102 14.55 3.49 -18.79
C MET A 102 14.23 4.99 -18.73
N VAL A 103 14.42 5.56 -17.54
CA VAL A 103 14.27 7.00 -17.30
C VAL A 103 15.64 7.59 -17.00
N VAL A 104 16.06 8.56 -17.81
CA VAL A 104 17.31 9.29 -17.63
C VAL A 104 16.99 10.72 -17.22
N ILE A 105 17.43 11.13 -16.04
CA ILE A 105 17.29 12.51 -15.58
C ILE A 105 18.22 13.39 -16.41
N THR A 106 17.65 14.39 -17.08
CA THR A 106 18.40 15.31 -17.94
C THR A 106 18.43 16.74 -17.40
N ALA A 107 17.58 17.05 -16.43
CA ALA A 107 17.55 18.37 -15.81
C ALA A 107 18.77 18.57 -14.88
N THR A 108 19.46 19.67 -15.05
CA THR A 108 20.62 20.11 -14.25
C THR A 108 20.25 21.25 -13.30
N GLY A 109 21.11 21.55 -12.33
CA GLY A 109 20.96 22.72 -11.45
C GLY A 109 19.81 22.64 -10.44
N ARG A 110 19.22 21.47 -10.22
CA ARG A 110 18.08 21.28 -9.32
C ARG A 110 18.52 21.18 -7.86
N GLY A 111 17.71 21.79 -6.99
CA GLY A 111 17.94 21.75 -5.54
C GLY A 111 17.74 20.35 -4.93
N PRO A 112 18.24 20.11 -3.69
CA PRO A 112 18.08 18.81 -3.03
C PRO A 112 16.62 18.37 -2.87
N ALA A 113 15.70 19.27 -2.55
CA ALA A 113 14.28 18.97 -2.40
C ALA A 113 13.66 18.49 -3.71
N GLU A 114 13.93 19.18 -4.83
CA GLU A 114 13.41 18.77 -6.15
C GLU A 114 13.98 17.43 -6.61
N ARG A 115 15.24 17.12 -6.27
CA ARG A 115 15.82 15.80 -6.53
C ARG A 115 15.14 14.72 -5.70
N ALA A 116 14.88 14.98 -4.42
CA ALA A 116 14.17 14.05 -3.53
C ALA A 116 12.74 13.79 -4.02
N ASP A 117 12.01 14.82 -4.45
CA ASP A 117 10.66 14.70 -5.01
C ASP A 117 10.66 13.85 -6.29
N THR A 118 11.63 14.07 -7.19
CA THR A 118 11.75 13.26 -8.40
C THR A 118 12.06 11.80 -8.09
N ARG A 119 12.98 11.52 -7.15
CA ARG A 119 13.26 10.16 -6.67
C ARG A 119 12.00 9.49 -6.12
N ALA A 120 11.27 10.21 -5.27
CA ALA A 120 10.02 9.70 -4.70
C ALA A 120 8.96 9.39 -5.77
N GLN A 121 8.85 10.24 -6.80
CA GLN A 121 7.95 10.01 -7.94
C GLN A 121 8.36 8.77 -8.75
N LEU A 122 9.65 8.61 -9.09
CA LEU A 122 10.15 7.46 -9.85
C LEU A 122 10.02 6.16 -9.05
N ALA A 123 10.32 6.18 -7.76
CA ALA A 123 10.10 5.04 -6.87
C ALA A 123 8.60 4.67 -6.76
N ALA A 124 7.69 5.67 -6.71
CA ALA A 124 6.25 5.43 -6.74
C ALA A 124 5.76 4.81 -8.05
N LEU A 125 6.49 5.01 -9.15
CA LEU A 125 6.31 4.33 -10.44
C LEU A 125 6.97 2.94 -10.48
N ARG A 126 7.53 2.46 -9.35
CA ARG A 126 8.23 1.18 -9.23
C ARG A 126 9.49 1.07 -10.10
N LEU A 127 10.09 2.20 -10.45
CA LEU A 127 11.40 2.25 -11.06
C LEU A 127 12.46 2.10 -9.95
N ALA A 128 13.56 1.41 -10.25
CA ALA A 128 14.73 1.33 -9.40
C ALA A 128 15.89 2.14 -10.01
N GLU A 129 16.69 2.75 -9.16
CA GLU A 129 17.83 3.54 -9.59
C GLU A 129 19.02 2.62 -9.84
N LEU A 130 19.45 2.50 -11.10
CA LEU A 130 20.64 1.74 -11.50
C LEU A 130 21.91 2.49 -11.07
N ARG A 131 21.91 3.80 -11.26
CA ARG A 131 22.94 4.74 -10.85
C ARG A 131 22.32 6.13 -10.79
N GLU A 132 23.03 7.09 -10.22
CA GLU A 132 22.52 8.45 -10.11
C GLU A 132 21.96 8.96 -11.47
N GLY A 133 20.67 9.30 -11.44
CA GLY A 133 19.96 9.84 -12.60
C GLY A 133 19.50 8.82 -13.63
N VAL A 134 19.78 7.53 -13.48
CA VAL A 134 19.34 6.45 -14.40
C VAL A 134 18.48 5.45 -13.66
N TRP A 135 17.23 5.33 -14.08
CA TRP A 135 16.22 4.50 -13.45
C TRP A 135 15.69 3.47 -14.43
N LEU A 136 15.46 2.25 -13.97
CA LEU A 136 15.01 1.13 -14.80
C LEU A 136 13.87 0.36 -14.15
N ARG A 137 13.07 -0.26 -14.99
CA ARG A 137 12.17 -1.36 -14.64
C ARG A 137 11.80 -2.17 -15.88
N PRO A 138 11.39 -3.46 -15.76
CA PRO A 138 10.76 -4.17 -16.86
C PRO A 138 9.50 -3.46 -17.35
N ALA A 139 9.29 -3.40 -18.67
CA ALA A 139 8.17 -2.70 -19.27
C ALA A 139 6.86 -3.51 -19.23
N ASN A 140 6.55 -4.10 -18.07
CA ASN A 140 5.40 -4.97 -17.86
C ASN A 140 4.19 -4.30 -17.18
N LEU A 141 4.29 -3.01 -16.81
CA LEU A 141 3.15 -2.29 -16.22
C LEU A 141 2.38 -1.49 -17.26
N SER A 142 1.05 -1.57 -17.16
CA SER A 142 0.12 -0.73 -17.93
C SER A 142 -0.34 0.43 -17.05
N ARG A 143 0.37 1.55 -17.09
CA ARG A 143 0.08 2.75 -16.30
C ARG A 143 0.43 4.02 -17.04
N PRO A 144 -0.28 5.14 -16.78
CA PRO A 144 0.14 6.44 -17.30
C PRO A 144 1.42 6.92 -16.58
N LEU A 145 2.22 7.67 -17.32
CA LEU A 145 3.34 8.41 -16.74
C LEU A 145 2.86 9.75 -16.18
N PRO A 146 3.49 10.26 -15.10
CA PRO A 146 3.15 11.56 -14.55
C PRO A 146 3.34 12.69 -15.56
N ALA A 147 2.38 13.61 -15.61
CA ALA A 147 2.52 14.83 -16.38
C ALA A 147 3.77 15.62 -15.91
N GLY A 148 4.55 16.13 -16.85
CA GLY A 148 5.73 16.93 -16.57
C GLY A 148 7.03 16.15 -16.31
N LEU A 149 6.99 14.82 -16.29
CA LEU A 149 8.22 14.01 -16.20
C LEU A 149 9.14 14.26 -17.39
N ASP A 150 8.59 14.47 -18.56
CA ASP A 150 9.28 14.81 -19.82
C ASP A 150 10.10 16.11 -19.76
N ARG A 151 9.79 17.01 -18.84
CA ARG A 151 10.54 18.26 -18.62
C ARG A 151 11.86 18.03 -17.88
N VAL A 152 11.95 16.99 -17.06
CA VAL A 152 13.10 16.72 -16.20
C VAL A 152 13.85 15.45 -16.55
N ALA A 153 13.27 14.61 -17.42
CA ALA A 153 13.82 13.32 -17.77
C ALA A 153 13.51 12.94 -19.22
N ARG A 154 14.25 11.96 -19.74
CA ARG A 154 13.92 11.26 -20.99
C ARG A 154 13.54 9.83 -20.67
N LEU A 155 12.42 9.39 -21.26
CA LEU A 155 11.99 8.02 -21.23
C LEU A 155 12.49 7.31 -22.49
N CYS A 156 13.12 6.17 -22.31
CA CYS A 156 13.63 5.33 -23.37
C CYS A 156 13.18 3.89 -23.15
N THR A 157 13.11 3.12 -24.21
CA THR A 157 13.07 1.66 -24.14
C THR A 157 14.52 1.15 -24.17
N ALA A 158 14.86 0.24 -23.28
CA ALA A 158 16.18 -0.39 -23.20
C ALA A 158 16.04 -1.90 -23.22
N ARG A 159 17.03 -2.58 -23.77
CA ARG A 159 17.15 -4.04 -23.70
C ARG A 159 18.56 -4.37 -23.22
N PRO A 160 18.75 -4.56 -21.89
CA PRO A 160 20.04 -4.89 -21.32
C PRO A 160 20.61 -6.16 -21.93
N ALA A 161 21.92 -6.17 -22.20
CA ALA A 161 22.59 -7.29 -22.83
C ALA A 161 22.87 -8.46 -21.85
N GLY A 162 22.90 -8.18 -20.55
CA GLY A 162 23.15 -9.20 -19.50
C GLY A 162 21.88 -9.95 -19.07
N PRO A 163 22.04 -10.93 -18.18
CA PRO A 163 20.91 -11.70 -17.64
C PRO A 163 19.92 -10.81 -16.91
N ALA A 164 18.70 -10.72 -17.42
CA ALA A 164 17.68 -9.81 -16.87
C ALA A 164 17.30 -10.13 -15.41
N ARG A 165 17.41 -11.41 -15.00
CA ARG A 165 17.14 -11.85 -13.62
C ARG A 165 18.20 -11.31 -12.65
N GLU A 166 19.46 -11.32 -13.03
CA GLU A 166 20.56 -10.78 -12.23
C GLU A 166 20.38 -9.26 -12.06
N LEU A 167 20.11 -8.55 -13.16
CA LEU A 167 19.81 -7.11 -13.11
C LEU A 167 18.61 -6.81 -12.19
N ALA A 168 17.57 -7.62 -12.23
CA ALA A 168 16.42 -7.45 -11.33
C ALA A 168 16.79 -7.66 -9.86
N ALA A 169 17.62 -8.66 -9.54
CA ALA A 169 18.11 -8.92 -8.18
C ALA A 169 19.02 -7.81 -7.65
N ASP A 170 19.81 -7.18 -8.52
CA ASP A 170 20.64 -6.02 -8.17
C ASP A 170 19.81 -4.76 -7.90
N LEU A 171 18.71 -4.58 -8.63
CA LEU A 171 17.87 -3.39 -8.53
C LEU A 171 16.86 -3.44 -7.38
N TRP A 172 16.39 -4.62 -6.99
CA TRP A 172 15.40 -4.77 -5.91
C TRP A 172 15.85 -5.81 -4.89
N PRO A 173 15.67 -5.54 -3.59
CA PRO A 173 15.99 -6.49 -2.52
C PRO A 173 14.89 -7.60 -2.44
N LEU A 174 14.81 -8.45 -3.48
CA LEU A 174 13.72 -9.40 -3.66
C LEU A 174 13.61 -10.40 -2.51
N ASP A 175 14.74 -10.93 -2.01
CA ASP A 175 14.74 -11.89 -0.91
C ASP A 175 14.25 -11.28 0.41
N ALA A 176 14.67 -10.05 0.70
CA ALA A 176 14.23 -9.33 1.90
C ALA A 176 12.73 -9.03 1.82
N TRP A 177 12.24 -8.64 0.64
CA TRP A 177 10.81 -8.43 0.42
C TRP A 177 10.03 -9.73 0.61
N ALA A 178 10.47 -10.82 0.00
CA ALA A 178 9.84 -12.13 0.10
C ALA A 178 9.83 -12.66 1.55
N GLY A 179 10.93 -12.49 2.29
CA GLY A 179 11.02 -12.84 3.71
C GLY A 179 9.99 -12.12 4.56
N THR A 180 9.84 -10.80 4.38
CA THR A 180 8.82 -9.99 5.07
C THR A 180 7.40 -10.41 4.70
N ALA A 181 7.15 -10.69 3.41
CA ALA A 181 5.83 -11.14 2.95
C ALA A 181 5.43 -12.49 3.58
N ARG A 182 6.36 -13.46 3.65
CA ARG A 182 6.13 -14.76 4.30
C ARG A 182 5.87 -14.58 5.81
N ALA A 183 6.61 -13.69 6.48
CA ALA A 183 6.37 -13.39 7.90
C ALA A 183 4.99 -12.76 8.14
N LEU A 184 4.51 -11.92 7.24
CA LEU A 184 3.15 -11.36 7.30
C LEU A 184 2.09 -12.44 7.07
N LEU A 185 2.26 -13.29 6.05
CA LEU A 185 1.34 -14.41 5.76
C LEU A 185 1.21 -15.36 6.95
N ALA A 186 2.33 -15.75 7.58
CA ALA A 186 2.34 -16.63 8.75
C ALA A 186 1.56 -16.07 9.97
N ARG A 187 1.26 -14.76 9.97
CA ARG A 187 0.48 -14.10 11.01
C ARG A 187 -1.01 -14.01 10.69
N VAL A 188 -1.40 -14.20 9.42
CA VAL A 188 -2.81 -14.04 9.00
C VAL A 188 -3.74 -14.98 9.76
N ASP A 189 -3.39 -16.26 9.85
CA ASP A 189 -4.19 -17.27 10.52
C ASP A 189 -4.21 -17.12 12.05
N ARG A 190 -3.19 -16.47 12.62
CA ARG A 190 -3.05 -16.24 14.07
C ARG A 190 -3.76 -14.99 14.54
N ALA A 191 -4.05 -14.05 13.66
CA ALA A 191 -4.69 -12.78 14.01
C ALA A 191 -6.20 -12.96 14.18
N ALA A 192 -6.66 -13.36 15.37
CA ALA A 192 -8.07 -13.62 15.64
C ALA A 192 -8.86 -12.34 15.98
N ARG A 193 -8.25 -11.38 16.72
CA ARG A 193 -8.95 -10.17 17.14
C ARG A 193 -9.10 -9.18 15.97
N PRO A 194 -10.24 -8.50 15.82
CA PRO A 194 -10.46 -7.54 14.75
C PRO A 194 -9.38 -6.44 14.68
N ALA A 195 -8.94 -5.91 15.83
CA ALA A 195 -7.90 -4.88 15.89
C ALA A 195 -6.54 -5.40 15.41
N ASP A 196 -6.16 -6.64 15.76
CA ASP A 196 -4.90 -7.25 15.34
C ASP A 196 -4.92 -7.53 13.82
N ARG A 197 -6.06 -8.00 13.29
CA ARG A 197 -6.27 -8.18 11.85
C ARG A 197 -6.14 -6.86 11.09
N LEU A 198 -6.79 -5.80 11.58
CA LEU A 198 -6.71 -4.48 10.95
C LEU A 198 -5.26 -3.95 10.92
N ALA A 199 -4.53 -4.08 12.03
CA ALA A 199 -3.13 -3.69 12.11
C ALA A 199 -2.24 -4.51 11.17
N LEU A 200 -2.47 -5.83 11.11
CA LEU A 200 -1.75 -6.74 10.22
C LEU A 200 -2.00 -6.37 8.75
N PHE A 201 -3.24 -6.20 8.33
CA PHE A 201 -3.57 -5.89 6.95
C PHE A 201 -3.18 -4.46 6.54
N ALA A 202 -3.10 -3.52 7.48
CA ALA A 202 -2.44 -2.24 7.24
C ALA A 202 -0.92 -2.39 6.98
N ALA A 203 -0.26 -3.36 7.61
CA ALA A 203 1.13 -3.70 7.31
C ALA A 203 1.27 -4.42 5.97
N VAL A 204 0.36 -5.35 5.65
CA VAL A 204 0.29 -6.05 4.34
C VAL A 204 0.19 -5.04 3.19
N VAL A 205 -0.76 -4.10 3.24
CA VAL A 205 -0.89 -3.07 2.19
C VAL A 205 0.37 -2.24 2.04
N ARG A 206 0.98 -1.84 3.17
CA ARG A 206 2.22 -1.08 3.16
C ARG A 206 3.35 -1.85 2.48
N HIS A 207 3.40 -3.16 2.70
CA HIS A 207 4.40 -4.03 2.08
C HIS A 207 4.11 -4.24 0.58
N LEU A 208 2.85 -4.41 0.18
CA LEU A 208 2.43 -4.49 -1.23
C LEU A 208 2.72 -3.19 -2.01
N LEU A 209 2.67 -2.02 -1.37
CA LEU A 209 3.07 -0.75 -2.00
C LEU A 209 4.56 -0.74 -2.39
N ALA A 210 5.40 -1.50 -1.70
CA ALA A 210 6.83 -1.66 -1.98
C ALA A 210 7.13 -2.85 -2.93
N ASP A 211 6.13 -3.62 -3.35
CA ASP A 211 6.32 -4.71 -4.31
C ASP A 211 6.73 -4.13 -5.68
N PRO A 212 7.84 -4.57 -6.28
CA PRO A 212 8.26 -4.10 -7.58
C PRO A 212 7.33 -4.53 -8.73
N VAL A 213 6.49 -5.55 -8.54
CA VAL A 213 5.58 -6.11 -9.55
C VAL A 213 6.34 -6.44 -10.84
N LEU A 214 7.34 -7.29 -10.72
CA LEU A 214 8.15 -7.76 -11.85
C LEU A 214 7.44 -8.89 -12.61
N PRO A 215 7.84 -9.13 -13.87
CA PRO A 215 7.44 -10.33 -14.60
C PRO A 215 7.81 -11.61 -13.83
N PRO A 216 6.97 -12.67 -13.87
CA PRO A 216 7.26 -13.92 -13.14
C PRO A 216 8.64 -14.52 -13.43
N GLY A 217 9.12 -14.40 -14.67
CA GLY A 217 10.43 -14.89 -15.07
C GLY A 217 11.63 -14.20 -14.39
N LEU A 218 11.42 -13.03 -13.77
CA LEU A 218 12.45 -12.27 -13.05
C LEU A 218 12.37 -12.45 -11.53
N LEU A 219 11.30 -13.06 -11.03
CA LEU A 219 11.07 -13.29 -9.61
C LEU A 219 11.63 -14.65 -9.15
N PRO A 220 11.97 -14.83 -7.87
CA PRO A 220 12.16 -16.14 -7.27
C PRO A 220 10.95 -17.06 -7.52
N ALA A 221 11.19 -18.38 -7.66
CA ALA A 221 10.15 -19.34 -8.03
C ALA A 221 8.98 -19.41 -7.02
N ASP A 222 9.26 -19.16 -5.75
CA ASP A 222 8.32 -19.20 -4.63
C ASP A 222 7.89 -17.79 -4.19
N TRP A 223 7.76 -16.85 -5.13
CA TRP A 223 7.41 -15.46 -4.83
C TRP A 223 6.06 -15.36 -4.12
N PRO A 224 6.01 -14.77 -2.89
CA PRO A 224 4.81 -14.77 -2.08
C PRO A 224 3.83 -13.62 -2.41
N GLY A 225 4.09 -12.83 -3.45
CA GLY A 225 3.33 -11.62 -3.75
C GLY A 225 1.85 -11.88 -4.01
N ASP A 226 1.54 -12.91 -4.80
CA ASP A 226 0.15 -13.24 -5.14
C ASP A 226 -0.61 -13.81 -3.94
N ALA A 227 0.04 -14.63 -3.12
CA ALA A 227 -0.56 -15.12 -1.87
C ALA A 227 -0.86 -13.96 -0.90
N LEU A 228 0.04 -12.96 -0.82
CA LEU A 228 -0.17 -11.79 0.03
C LEU A 228 -1.33 -10.90 -0.49
N ARG A 229 -1.48 -10.77 -1.82
CA ARG A 229 -2.60 -10.07 -2.47
C ARG A 229 -3.93 -10.78 -2.23
N ALA A 230 -3.95 -12.12 -2.38
CA ALA A 230 -5.12 -12.92 -2.12
C ALA A 230 -5.58 -12.78 -0.66
N ALA A 231 -4.69 -12.94 0.31
CA ALA A 231 -5.01 -12.76 1.72
C ALA A 231 -5.59 -11.36 2.03
N TYR A 232 -5.08 -10.32 1.38
CA TYR A 232 -5.64 -8.97 1.53
C TYR A 232 -7.00 -8.82 0.86
N ALA A 233 -7.22 -9.43 -0.30
CA ALA A 233 -8.50 -9.40 -1.00
C ALA A 233 -9.59 -10.08 -0.15
N ASP A 234 -9.31 -11.25 0.42
CA ASP A 234 -10.21 -11.99 1.31
C ASP A 234 -10.57 -11.15 2.55
N TYR A 235 -9.58 -10.50 3.16
CA TYR A 235 -9.82 -9.58 4.28
C TYR A 235 -10.73 -8.41 3.90
N ARG A 236 -10.53 -7.81 2.71
CA ARG A 236 -11.38 -6.72 2.23
C ARG A 236 -12.82 -7.17 2.00
N GLU A 237 -13.02 -8.37 1.45
CA GLU A 237 -14.35 -8.94 1.26
C GLU A 237 -15.03 -9.20 2.61
N GLU A 238 -14.32 -9.74 3.59
CA GLU A 238 -14.83 -9.93 4.94
C GLU A 238 -15.23 -8.58 5.58
N LEU A 239 -14.38 -7.57 5.47
CA LEU A 239 -14.65 -6.24 6.00
C LEU A 239 -15.88 -5.61 5.33
N THR A 240 -15.98 -5.71 4.01
CA THR A 240 -17.12 -5.19 3.22
C THR A 240 -18.40 -5.97 3.52
N GLY A 241 -18.31 -7.27 3.70
CA GLY A 241 -19.42 -8.12 4.10
C GLY A 241 -19.97 -7.74 5.48
N ARG A 242 -19.10 -7.42 6.44
CA ARG A 242 -19.51 -6.90 7.77
C ARG A 242 -20.21 -5.55 7.66
N VAL A 243 -19.77 -4.67 6.76
CA VAL A 243 -20.44 -3.40 6.48
C VAL A 243 -21.87 -3.66 5.97
N ARG A 244 -22.02 -4.50 4.94
CA ARG A 244 -23.30 -4.81 4.31
C ARG A 244 -24.27 -5.55 5.25
N ALA A 245 -23.80 -6.55 5.99
CA ALA A 245 -24.62 -7.31 6.93
C ALA A 245 -25.19 -6.43 8.05
N ARG A 246 -24.48 -5.38 8.46
CA ARG A 246 -24.92 -4.44 9.47
C ARG A 246 -25.78 -3.28 8.92
N THR A 247 -25.81 -3.09 7.58
CA THR A 247 -26.68 -2.10 6.91
C THR A 247 -28.03 -2.70 6.47
N GLY A 248 -28.09 -4.00 6.19
CA GLY A 248 -29.28 -4.69 5.70
C GLY A 248 -30.28 -5.18 6.79
N GLY A 249 -30.03 -4.91 8.06
CA GLY A 249 -30.90 -5.23 9.18
C GLY A 249 -31.78 -4.04 9.57
N VAL A 250 -32.76 -3.67 8.73
CA VAL A 250 -33.90 -2.80 9.03
C VAL A 250 -35.15 -3.48 8.59
#